data_dc51d1e0ffca9c46f99784017faf649a
#
_entry.id   dc51d1e0ffca9c46f99784017faf649a
#
_cell.length_a   1.000
_cell.length_b   1.000
_cell.length_c   1.000
_cell.angle_alpha   90.00
_cell.angle_beta   90.00
_cell.angle_gamma   90.00
#
_symmetry.space_group_name_H-M   'P 1'
#
loop_
_entity.id
_entity.type
_entity.pdbx_description
1 polymer ?
#
loop_
_entity_poly.entity_id
_entity_poly.type
_entity_poly.pdbx_seq_one_letter_code
_entity_poly.pdbx_strand_id
1 'polypeptide(L)'
;MGGELRIVGIGASAGGVEALTEFFAHVPANTGMAYLVVLHLLPGHVSRLPEILGRATRMPVVQATDGAAIEAEHVYVIPPDSLMSVADGRLRVRAPSMPGHGKHDTQQRPTLLI
;
A
#
# COMPACT_ATOMS: atom_id res chain seq x y z
N MET A 1 -18.30 -15.90 -9.13
CA MET A 1 -17.77 -15.67 -9.21
C MET A 1 -16.84 -15.22 -9.21
N GLY A 2 -16.24 -15.61 -9.01
CA GLY A 2 -15.00 -15.19 -9.01
C GLY A 2 -14.82 -13.82 -9.31
N GLY A 3 -15.33 -13.13 -8.79
CA GLY A 3 -15.29 -11.80 -9.12
C GLY A 3 -13.91 -11.23 -9.17
N GLU A 4 -13.81 -10.13 -9.78
CA GLU A 4 -12.55 -9.42 -9.85
C GLU A 4 -12.23 -8.83 -8.49
N LEU A 5 -10.98 -8.93 -8.13
CA LEU A 5 -10.50 -8.27 -6.93
C LEU A 5 -10.41 -6.77 -7.18
N ARG A 6 -11.07 -6.02 -6.33
CA ARG A 6 -10.99 -4.56 -6.40
C ARG A 6 -9.94 -4.07 -5.45
N ILE A 7 -9.12 -3.16 -5.93
CA ILE A 7 -8.00 -2.66 -5.17
C ILE A 7 -8.17 -1.16 -5.00
N VAL A 8 -8.12 -0.72 -3.76
CA VAL A 8 -8.26 0.69 -3.41
C VAL A 8 -6.89 1.22 -3.02
N GLY A 9 -6.43 2.24 -3.72
CA GLY A 9 -5.17 2.88 -3.40
C GLY A 9 -5.41 4.13 -2.59
N ILE A 10 -4.67 4.30 -1.53
CA ILE A 10 -4.81 5.43 -0.65
C ILE A 10 -3.44 6.05 -0.42
N GLY A 11 -3.30 7.33 -0.76
CA GLY A 11 -2.07 8.04 -0.52
C GLY A 11 -2.29 9.08 0.56
N ALA A 12 -1.27 9.26 1.39
CA ALA A 12 -1.35 10.25 2.45
C ALA A 12 0.03 10.77 2.77
N SER A 13 0.07 11.97 3.33
CA SER A 13 1.31 12.50 3.88
C SER A 13 1.44 12.04 5.33
N ALA A 14 2.62 12.32 5.91
CA ALA A 14 2.85 11.91 7.29
C ALA A 14 1.80 12.48 8.25
N GLY A 15 1.23 13.63 7.91
CA GLY A 15 0.19 14.20 8.75
C GLY A 15 -1.17 13.56 8.58
N GLY A 16 -1.31 12.60 7.68
CA GLY A 16 -2.59 11.97 7.41
C GLY A 16 -2.86 10.70 8.18
N VAL A 17 -2.01 10.38 9.17
CA VAL A 17 -2.17 9.13 9.89
C VAL A 17 -3.51 9.06 10.62
N GLU A 18 -3.92 10.16 11.24
CA GLU A 18 -5.20 10.18 11.93
C GLU A 18 -6.37 9.96 10.98
N ALA A 19 -6.30 10.59 9.80
CA ALA A 19 -7.36 10.42 8.83
C ALA A 19 -7.42 9.00 8.33
N LEU A 20 -6.26 8.37 8.12
CA LEU A 20 -6.22 6.97 7.73
C LEU A 20 -6.80 6.07 8.80
N THR A 21 -6.44 6.33 10.04
CA THR A 21 -6.94 5.54 11.15
C THR A 21 -8.45 5.62 11.23
N GLU A 22 -8.98 6.82 11.10
CA GLU A 22 -10.41 7.00 11.15
C GLU A 22 -11.10 6.34 9.96
N PHE A 23 -10.49 6.46 8.78
CA PHE A 23 -11.06 5.82 7.61
C PHE A 23 -11.19 4.32 7.82
N PHE A 24 -10.12 3.69 8.28
CA PHE A 24 -10.16 2.23 8.45
C PHE A 24 -11.02 1.80 9.62
N ALA A 25 -11.20 2.67 10.60
CA ALA A 25 -12.11 2.35 11.70
C ALA A 25 -13.55 2.23 11.22
N HIS A 26 -13.89 2.88 10.11
CA HIS A 26 -15.26 2.86 9.60
C HIS A 26 -15.43 1.95 8.39
N VAL A 27 -14.36 1.40 7.85
CA VAL A 27 -14.45 0.49 6.71
C VAL A 27 -14.81 -0.89 7.21
N PRO A 28 -15.89 -1.50 6.71
CA PRO A 28 -16.20 -2.87 7.10
C PRO A 28 -15.09 -3.82 6.66
N ALA A 29 -14.93 -4.90 7.41
CA ALA A 29 -13.88 -5.87 7.13
C ALA A 29 -14.27 -6.88 6.06
N ASN A 30 -15.44 -6.73 5.48
CA ASN A 30 -15.96 -7.71 4.53
C ASN A 30 -16.39 -7.08 3.22
N THR A 31 -15.62 -6.07 2.76
CA THR A 31 -15.97 -5.40 1.52
C THR A 31 -15.57 -6.18 0.28
N GLY A 32 -14.71 -7.17 0.42
CA GLY A 32 -14.18 -7.87 -0.73
C GLY A 32 -13.08 -7.11 -1.46
N MET A 33 -12.62 -6.01 -0.89
CA MET A 33 -11.61 -5.17 -1.52
C MET A 33 -10.29 -5.29 -0.79
N ALA A 34 -9.20 -5.06 -1.51
CA ALA A 34 -7.88 -4.94 -0.92
C ALA A 34 -7.50 -3.47 -0.89
N TYR A 35 -6.71 -3.10 0.08
CA TYR A 35 -6.33 -1.70 0.29
C TYR A 35 -4.82 -1.57 0.25
N LEU A 36 -4.35 -0.62 -0.54
CA LEU A 36 -2.93 -0.31 -0.60
C LEU A 36 -2.74 1.09 -0.06
N VAL A 37 -1.87 1.21 0.94
CA VAL A 37 -1.65 2.48 1.61
C VAL A 37 -0.24 2.94 1.36
N VAL A 38 -0.11 4.15 0.83
CA VAL A 38 1.19 4.77 0.59
C VAL A 38 1.27 6.01 1.46
N LEU A 39 2.25 6.03 2.32
CA LEU A 39 2.49 7.16 3.20
C LEU A 39 3.91 7.65 2.97
N HIS A 40 4.04 8.92 2.65
CA HIS A 40 5.35 9.52 2.45
C HIS A 40 5.95 9.87 3.79
N LEU A 41 7.05 9.21 4.12
CA LEU A 41 7.77 9.45 5.35
C LEU A 41 9.11 10.07 5.03
N LEU A 42 9.64 10.81 5.98
CA LEU A 42 10.98 11.33 5.85
C LEU A 42 11.97 10.17 5.91
N PRO A 43 13.08 10.29 5.19
CA PRO A 43 14.09 9.22 5.24
C PRO A 43 14.56 8.97 6.65
N GLY A 44 14.78 7.72 6.97
CA GLY A 44 15.27 7.35 8.29
C GLY A 44 14.22 7.11 9.32
N HIS A 45 12.98 7.40 9.02
CA HIS A 45 11.89 7.15 9.95
C HIS A 45 11.40 5.73 9.84
N VAL A 46 11.16 5.10 10.96
CA VAL A 46 10.59 3.77 11.00
C VAL A 46 9.09 3.90 10.93
N SER A 47 8.49 3.11 10.06
CA SER A 47 7.05 3.15 9.89
C SER A 47 6.39 2.25 10.93
N ARG A 48 5.51 2.82 11.73
CA ARG A 48 4.65 2.05 12.61
C ARG A 48 3.23 2.00 12.12
N LEU A 49 3.05 2.42 10.89
CA LEU A 49 1.71 2.52 10.34
C LEU A 49 0.98 1.19 10.34
N PRO A 50 1.63 0.05 10.00
CA PRO A 50 0.88 -1.20 10.06
C PRO A 50 0.33 -1.50 11.46
N GLU A 51 1.09 -1.20 12.50
CA GLU A 51 0.60 -1.42 13.85
C GLU A 51 -0.54 -0.49 14.19
N ILE A 52 -0.40 0.77 13.79
CA ILE A 52 -1.42 1.77 14.09
C ILE A 52 -2.73 1.42 13.40
N LEU A 53 -2.66 1.11 12.12
CA LEU A 53 -3.87 0.77 11.38
C LEU A 53 -4.44 -0.57 11.82
N GLY A 54 -3.58 -1.49 12.22
CA GLY A 54 -4.06 -2.79 12.68
C GLY A 54 -4.92 -2.71 13.91
N ARG A 55 -4.78 -1.65 14.69
CA ARG A 55 -5.64 -1.44 15.85
C ARG A 55 -6.97 -0.82 15.47
N ALA A 56 -7.04 -0.23 14.29
CA ALA A 56 -8.26 0.47 13.88
C ALA A 56 -9.19 -0.41 13.06
N THR A 57 -8.71 -1.51 12.52
CA THR A 57 -9.51 -2.36 11.65
C THR A 57 -9.30 -3.81 12.02
N ARG A 58 -10.31 -4.62 11.70
CA ARG A 58 -10.21 -6.07 11.90
C ARG A 58 -9.50 -6.76 10.75
N MET A 59 -9.32 -6.07 9.63
CA MET A 59 -8.60 -6.64 8.52
C MET A 59 -7.13 -6.80 8.87
N PRO A 60 -6.48 -7.84 8.35
CA PRO A 60 -5.02 -7.93 8.50
C PRO A 60 -4.34 -6.73 7.85
N VAL A 61 -3.43 -6.13 8.56
CA VAL A 61 -2.64 -5.00 8.06
C VAL A 61 -1.18 -5.44 8.08
N VAL A 62 -0.59 -5.48 6.91
CA VAL A 62 0.77 -5.98 6.77
C VAL A 62 1.58 -5.01 5.94
N GLN A 63 2.87 -5.06 6.14
CA GLN A 63 3.77 -4.32 5.29
C GLN A 63 3.90 -5.04 3.96
N ALA A 64 3.80 -4.31 2.87
CA ALA A 64 3.83 -4.90 1.54
C ALA A 64 5.19 -5.51 1.26
N THR A 65 5.19 -6.66 0.60
CA THR A 65 6.41 -7.32 0.17
C THR A 65 6.32 -7.57 -1.32
N ASP A 66 7.46 -7.52 -1.99
CA ASP A 66 7.50 -7.72 -3.43
C ASP A 66 7.06 -9.13 -3.78
N GLY A 67 6.19 -9.22 -4.78
CA GLY A 67 5.71 -10.50 -5.26
C GLY A 67 4.56 -11.09 -4.49
N ALA A 68 4.13 -10.46 -3.41
CA ALA A 68 3.04 -11.01 -2.61
C ALA A 68 1.73 -10.94 -3.38
N ALA A 69 0.93 -11.99 -3.28
CA ALA A 69 -0.39 -12.01 -3.87
C ALA A 69 -1.30 -11.07 -3.08
N ILE A 70 -2.10 -10.31 -3.78
CA ILE A 70 -3.02 -9.38 -3.15
C ILE A 70 -4.32 -10.11 -2.85
N GLU A 71 -4.71 -10.08 -1.59
CA GLU A 71 -5.90 -10.78 -1.14
C GLU A 71 -6.94 -9.78 -0.69
N ALA A 72 -8.21 -10.15 -0.88
CA ALA A 72 -9.31 -9.31 -0.44
C ALA A 72 -9.28 -9.14 1.07
N GLU A 73 -9.76 -8.00 1.52
CA GLU A 73 -9.91 -7.72 2.95
C GLU A 73 -8.58 -7.70 3.67
N HIS A 74 -7.56 -7.23 2.96
CA HIS A 74 -6.23 -7.03 3.53
C HIS A 74 -5.80 -5.60 3.26
N VAL A 75 -5.00 -5.07 4.16
CA VAL A 75 -4.42 -3.74 4.02
C VAL A 75 -2.91 -3.91 3.88
N TYR A 76 -2.39 -3.40 2.79
CA TYR A 76 -0.96 -3.49 2.50
C TYR A 76 -0.36 -2.10 2.60
N VAL A 77 0.63 -1.94 3.46
CA VAL A 77 1.26 -0.65 3.71
C VAL A 77 2.62 -0.63 3.03
N ILE A 78 2.90 0.43 2.32
CA ILE A 78 4.17 0.55 1.62
C ILE A 78 5.32 0.60 2.64
N PRO A 79 6.42 -0.13 2.37
CA PRO A 79 7.60 0.00 3.23
C PRO A 79 8.23 1.38 3.07
N PRO A 80 9.03 1.82 4.04
CA PRO A 80 9.76 3.07 3.89
C PRO A 80 10.68 3.05 2.67
N ASP A 81 10.82 4.19 2.05
CA ASP A 81 11.74 4.36 0.93
C ASP A 81 11.51 3.34 -0.18
N SER A 82 10.23 3.14 -0.52
CA SER A 82 9.89 2.14 -1.53
C SER A 82 8.88 2.69 -2.51
N LEU A 83 8.84 2.07 -3.67
CA LEU A 83 7.80 2.29 -4.66
C LEU A 83 6.93 1.05 -4.70
N MET A 84 5.63 1.24 -4.84
CA MET A 84 4.71 0.12 -4.85
C MET A 84 3.78 0.23 -6.03
N SER A 85 3.57 -0.88 -6.71
CA SER A 85 2.62 -0.97 -7.81
C SER A 85 2.00 -2.35 -7.81
N VAL A 86 1.07 -2.56 -8.74
CA VAL A 86 0.36 -3.82 -8.85
C VAL A 86 0.53 -4.35 -10.26
N ALA A 87 0.82 -5.63 -10.36
CA ALA A 87 0.89 -6.30 -11.65
C ALA A 87 0.42 -7.74 -11.47
N ASP A 88 -0.55 -8.14 -12.29
CA ASP A 88 -1.04 -9.52 -12.30
C ASP A 88 -1.52 -9.99 -10.94
N GLY A 89 -2.18 -9.12 -10.19
CA GLY A 89 -2.72 -9.47 -8.89
C GLY A 89 -1.68 -9.61 -7.80
N ARG A 90 -0.47 -9.13 -8.06
CA ARG A 90 0.60 -9.21 -7.08
C ARG A 90 1.20 -7.84 -6.84
N LEU A 91 1.72 -7.65 -5.67
CA LEU A 91 2.42 -6.43 -5.32
C LEU A 91 3.79 -6.41 -5.95
N ARG A 92 4.17 -5.23 -6.38
CA ARG A 92 5.54 -4.98 -6.82
C ARG A 92 6.09 -3.89 -5.93
N VAL A 93 7.12 -4.22 -5.20
CA VAL A 93 7.74 -3.29 -4.26
C VAL A 93 9.19 -3.18 -4.61
N ARG A 94 9.65 -1.96 -4.84
CA ARG A 94 11.02 -1.72 -5.27
C ARG A 94 11.61 -0.58 -4.49
N ALA A 95 12.92 -0.63 -4.32
CA ALA A 95 13.62 0.51 -3.79
C ALA A 95 13.60 1.64 -4.81
N PRO A 96 13.69 2.89 -4.38
CA PRO A 96 13.76 3.99 -5.33
C PRO A 96 14.96 3.84 -6.23
N SER A 97 14.81 4.31 -7.47
CA SER A 97 15.87 4.19 -8.44
C SER A 97 17.06 5.03 -8.05
N MET A 98 18.24 4.52 -8.36
CA MET A 98 19.43 5.32 -8.19
C MET A 98 19.43 6.47 -9.18
N PRO A 99 20.10 7.56 -8.84
CA PRO A 99 20.25 8.65 -9.81
C PRO A 99 20.84 8.13 -11.10
N GLY A 100 20.28 8.53 -12.18
CA GLY A 100 20.69 8.06 -13.48
C GLY A 100 19.92 6.90 -14.00
N HIS A 101 19.19 6.23 -13.14
CA HIS A 101 18.35 5.10 -13.55
C HIS A 101 16.88 5.44 -13.55
N GLY A 102 16.51 6.57 -13.00
CA GLY A 102 15.12 6.91 -12.89
C GLY A 102 14.42 7.02 -14.21
N LYS A 103 15.14 7.36 -15.25
CA LYS A 103 14.52 7.48 -16.57
C LYS A 103 13.93 6.18 -17.03
N HIS A 104 14.57 5.09 -16.74
CA HIS A 104 14.09 3.81 -17.20
C HIS A 104 12.83 3.44 -16.48
N ASP A 105 12.77 3.78 -15.22
CA ASP A 105 11.58 3.45 -14.44
C ASP A 105 10.38 4.23 -14.90
N THR A 106 10.59 5.46 -15.35
CA THR A 106 9.45 6.27 -15.78
C THR A 106 8.81 5.74 -17.04
N GLN A 107 9.48 4.90 -17.77
CA GLN A 107 8.91 4.33 -18.97
C GLN A 107 8.04 3.15 -18.69
N GLN A 108 8.16 2.58 -17.54
CA GLN A 108 7.32 1.47 -17.18
C GLN A 108 5.98 1.96 -16.70
N ARG A 109 4.96 1.27 -17.12
CA ARG A 109 3.60 1.68 -16.83
C ARG A 109 2.97 0.69 -15.90
N PRO A 110 3.10 0.86 -14.62
CA PRO A 110 2.40 -0.04 -13.71
C PRO A 110 0.91 0.10 -13.89
N THR A 111 0.22 -0.99 -13.66
CA THR A 111 -1.22 -0.98 -13.74
C THR A 111 -1.81 0.00 -12.73
N LEU A 112 -1.20 0.08 -11.58
CA LEU A 112 -1.63 0.99 -10.55
C LEU A 112 -0.40 1.51 -9.84
N LEU A 113 -0.23 2.82 -9.87
CA LEU A 113 0.89 3.47 -9.19
C LEU A 113 0.34 4.34 -8.09
N ILE A 114 0.85 4.11 -6.92
CA ILE A 114 0.38 4.84 -5.74
C ILE A 114 1.47 5.70 -5.17
#